data_12d387484dba2704ae104629c2f0a460
#
_entry.id   12d387484dba2704ae104629c2f0a460
#
_cell.length_a   1.000
_cell.length_b   1.000
_cell.length_c   1.000
_cell.angle_alpha   90.00
_cell.angle_beta   90.00
_cell.angle_gamma   90.00
#
_symmetry.space_group_name_H-M   'P 1'
#
loop_
_entity.id
_entity.type
_entity.pdbx_description
1 polymer ?
#
loop_
_entity_poly.entity_id
_entity_poly.type
_entity_poly.pdbx_seq_one_letter_code
_entity_poly.pdbx_strand_id
1 'polypeptide(L)'
;MLTTRHPPHPVQGKKGKGKKGKKGPKDPTADKSIDFLYRQLVSDGIIQKVDHVQMKDYVGSFGHLGATFDKKAAEEMATRPWVPEPSPAQVRAMVTEFCVLPLGSQGVKDHAPLNTYINKKGNRAPKNGTPVLLCGSPGTGKKMLVHAVAHETGANLFNLTPSNTEGKYPGKKAYDMVHTALKVAKALPPSVVWIDDAETVFASGKKKGGGGEPPNRILKHLIACLEPKKGAALLEPEDRVLVLGTSAEPYLCEKAKDFSAFTGFFAKVLYCPLPNYPSRSMLWTAMLEKAGVERPNPDEVQTLARISEFYSAGSICKVVSKTLSTRRVERLARKPFSINELIGPLAKEEPVYATIEQEIQDWHLKTLNLGGGGDGDGGGGGKKKEGGKKKGGKKKK
;
A
#
# COMPACT_ATOMS: atom_id res chain seq x y z
N MET A 1 17.63 78.81 -0.67
CA MET A 1 16.66 78.64 -1.76
C MET A 1 16.11 77.27 -1.67
N LEU A 2 14.89 77.12 -1.13
CA LEU A 2 14.18 75.84 -0.95
C LEU A 2 13.28 75.66 -2.15
N THR A 3 13.56 74.65 -2.97
CA THR A 3 12.70 74.25 -4.08
C THR A 3 11.72 73.20 -3.61
N THR A 4 10.42 73.55 -3.52
CA THR A 4 9.27 72.73 -3.24
C THR A 4 8.98 71.85 -4.46
N ARG A 5 9.09 70.50 -4.29
CA ARG A 5 8.62 69.50 -5.29
C ARG A 5 7.16 69.15 -4.99
N HIS A 6 6.28 69.37 -5.96
CA HIS A 6 4.89 68.88 -5.95
C HIS A 6 4.83 67.38 -6.10
N PRO A 7 3.86 66.67 -5.43
CA PRO A 7 3.67 65.24 -5.62
C PRO A 7 2.91 64.97 -6.94
N PRO A 8 3.20 63.85 -7.61
CA PRO A 8 2.53 63.50 -8.86
C PRO A 8 1.10 63.02 -8.62
N HIS A 9 0.20 63.36 -9.52
CA HIS A 9 -1.19 62.95 -9.54
C HIS A 9 -1.36 61.42 -9.66
N PRO A 10 -2.41 60.82 -9.02
CA PRO A 10 -2.64 59.36 -9.12
C PRO A 10 -3.18 59.02 -10.51
N VAL A 11 -2.49 58.15 -11.18
CA VAL A 11 -2.93 57.52 -12.42
C VAL A 11 -4.10 56.54 -12.14
N GLN A 12 -5.27 56.80 -12.70
CA GLN A 12 -6.41 55.89 -12.63
C GLN A 12 -6.10 54.58 -13.34
N GLY A 13 -5.71 53.54 -12.59
CA GLY A 13 -5.54 52.19 -13.09
C GLY A 13 -6.92 51.56 -13.49
N LYS A 14 -7.03 51.16 -14.74
CA LYS A 14 -8.18 50.37 -15.27
C LYS A 14 -8.38 49.14 -14.37
N LYS A 15 -9.53 49.02 -13.74
CA LYS A 15 -9.98 47.81 -13.01
C LYS A 15 -10.00 46.62 -13.98
N GLY A 16 -8.95 45.79 -13.95
CA GLY A 16 -8.91 44.51 -14.58
C GLY A 16 -10.04 43.63 -14.03
N LYS A 17 -10.94 43.12 -14.87
CA LYS A 17 -11.96 42.13 -14.49
C LYS A 17 -11.20 40.90 -13.95
N GLY A 18 -11.14 40.75 -12.63
CA GLY A 18 -10.60 39.59 -11.95
C GLY A 18 -11.32 38.33 -12.47
N LYS A 19 -10.57 37.43 -13.11
CA LYS A 19 -11.08 36.09 -13.46
C LYS A 19 -11.57 35.47 -12.16
N LYS A 20 -12.90 35.28 -12.01
CA LYS A 20 -13.49 34.49 -10.92
C LYS A 20 -12.82 33.12 -10.96
N GLY A 21 -11.91 32.84 -10.03
CA GLY A 21 -11.33 31.52 -9.85
C GLY A 21 -12.47 30.53 -9.69
N LYS A 22 -12.48 29.46 -10.48
CA LYS A 22 -13.47 28.39 -10.33
C LYS A 22 -13.30 27.81 -8.94
N LYS A 23 -14.29 28.06 -8.06
CA LYS A 23 -14.33 27.49 -6.69
C LYS A 23 -14.18 25.97 -6.83
N GLY A 24 -13.29 25.37 -6.03
CA GLY A 24 -13.20 23.92 -5.89
C GLY A 24 -14.52 23.31 -5.40
N PRO A 25 -14.67 21.99 -5.38
CA PRO A 25 -15.86 21.33 -4.84
C PRO A 25 -16.13 21.84 -3.42
N LYS A 26 -17.39 22.15 -3.13
CA LYS A 26 -17.80 22.59 -1.79
C LYS A 26 -17.53 21.45 -0.81
N ASP A 27 -17.04 21.79 0.40
CA ASP A 27 -16.92 20.82 1.50
C ASP A 27 -18.31 20.33 1.90
N PRO A 28 -18.65 19.04 1.71
CA PRO A 28 -19.97 18.50 2.03
C PRO A 28 -20.24 18.40 3.54
N THR A 29 -19.20 18.60 4.34
CA THR A 29 -19.22 18.43 5.81
C THR A 29 -18.89 19.72 6.56
N ALA A 30 -19.01 20.89 5.90
CA ALA A 30 -18.70 22.19 6.51
C ALA A 30 -19.51 22.48 7.78
N ASP A 31 -20.76 21.99 7.81
CA ASP A 31 -21.71 22.24 8.89
C ASP A 31 -21.60 21.27 10.08
N LYS A 32 -20.68 20.26 10.00
CA LYS A 32 -20.58 19.21 11.01
C LYS A 32 -19.28 19.33 11.80
N SER A 33 -19.37 19.14 13.14
CA SER A 33 -18.19 19.09 14.00
C SER A 33 -17.36 17.83 13.75
N ILE A 34 -16.05 17.89 14.02
CA ILE A 34 -15.14 16.74 13.89
C ILE A 34 -15.60 15.58 14.80
N ASP A 35 -16.03 15.85 16.01
CA ASP A 35 -16.50 14.82 16.95
C ASP A 35 -17.74 14.08 16.42
N PHE A 36 -18.68 14.82 15.80
CA PHE A 36 -19.84 14.20 15.18
C PHE A 36 -19.42 13.28 14.02
N LEU A 37 -18.53 13.76 13.16
CA LEU A 37 -18.01 12.98 12.02
C LEU A 37 -17.23 11.75 12.50
N TYR A 38 -16.41 11.89 13.56
CA TYR A 38 -15.71 10.77 14.17
C TYR A 38 -16.64 9.67 14.67
N ARG A 39 -17.66 10.07 15.48
CA ARG A 39 -18.67 9.12 15.98
C ARG A 39 -19.43 8.43 14.85
N GLN A 40 -19.75 9.14 13.80
CA GLN A 40 -20.39 8.59 12.61
C GLN A 40 -19.48 7.52 11.96
N LEU A 41 -18.20 7.82 11.75
CA LEU A 41 -17.25 6.86 11.15
C LEU A 41 -17.03 5.63 12.04
N VAL A 42 -17.06 5.76 13.36
CA VAL A 42 -17.01 4.63 14.31
C VAL A 42 -18.27 3.78 14.20
N SER A 43 -19.47 4.39 14.19
CA SER A 43 -20.73 3.65 14.05
C SER A 43 -20.84 2.93 12.71
N ASP A 44 -20.28 3.50 11.65
CA ASP A 44 -20.23 2.90 10.30
C ASP A 44 -19.13 1.82 10.18
N GLY A 45 -18.30 1.62 11.23
CA GLY A 45 -17.21 0.66 11.24
C GLY A 45 -16.06 1.01 10.27
N ILE A 46 -15.92 2.29 9.90
CA ILE A 46 -14.80 2.79 9.09
C ILE A 46 -13.58 3.00 9.97
N ILE A 47 -13.76 3.55 11.18
CA ILE A 47 -12.70 3.58 12.20
C ILE A 47 -12.74 2.26 12.94
N GLN A 48 -11.59 1.57 12.97
CA GLN A 48 -11.46 0.25 13.57
C GLN A 48 -10.50 0.29 14.75
N LYS A 49 -10.72 -0.65 15.67
CA LYS A 49 -9.79 -0.89 16.77
C LYS A 49 -8.48 -1.45 16.22
N VAL A 50 -7.37 -0.92 16.71
CA VAL A 50 -6.03 -1.40 16.37
C VAL A 50 -5.71 -2.62 17.25
N ASP A 51 -5.22 -3.69 16.63
CA ASP A 51 -4.73 -4.87 17.35
C ASP A 51 -3.39 -4.56 18.02
N HIS A 52 -3.14 -5.16 19.18
CA HIS A 52 -1.87 -5.06 19.91
C HIS A 52 -0.79 -5.90 19.26
N VAL A 53 -0.23 -5.41 18.16
CA VAL A 53 0.83 -6.05 17.37
C VAL A 53 2.00 -5.09 17.26
N GLN A 54 3.23 -5.59 17.42
CA GLN A 54 4.45 -4.80 17.30
C GLN A 54 5.24 -5.21 16.04
N MET A 55 6.12 -4.34 15.55
CA MET A 55 6.96 -4.64 14.39
C MET A 55 7.86 -5.86 14.63
N LYS A 56 8.26 -6.14 15.87
CA LYS A 56 9.03 -7.33 16.25
C LYS A 56 8.28 -8.65 16.05
N ASP A 57 6.93 -8.62 16.03
CA ASP A 57 6.11 -9.82 15.79
C ASP A 57 6.22 -10.30 14.33
N TYR A 58 6.74 -9.47 13.43
CA TYR A 58 7.12 -9.87 12.07
C TYR A 58 8.51 -10.53 12.11
N VAL A 59 8.52 -11.84 12.39
CA VAL A 59 9.72 -12.60 12.74
C VAL A 59 10.66 -12.80 11.55
N GLY A 60 11.96 -12.74 11.79
CA GLY A 60 13.04 -12.98 10.82
C GLY A 60 14.26 -12.09 11.08
N SER A 61 15.41 -12.48 10.56
CA SER A 61 16.70 -11.84 10.83
C SER A 61 17.59 -11.77 9.58
N PHE A 62 18.54 -10.83 9.57
CA PHE A 62 19.58 -10.74 8.54
C PHE A 62 20.60 -11.91 8.56
N GLY A 63 20.74 -12.59 9.70
CA GLY A 63 21.74 -13.64 9.87
C GLY A 63 21.65 -14.83 8.91
N HIS A 64 20.66 -14.83 8.04
CA HIS A 64 20.35 -15.94 7.14
C HIS A 64 20.37 -15.58 5.64
N LEU A 65 21.05 -14.48 5.26
CA LEU A 65 21.11 -14.01 3.88
C LEU A 65 21.69 -15.01 2.86
N GLY A 66 22.47 -15.99 3.31
CA GLY A 66 23.09 -17.00 2.44
C GLY A 66 22.22 -18.21 2.09
N ALA A 67 21.04 -18.35 2.68
CA ALA A 67 20.22 -19.55 2.55
C ALA A 67 19.49 -19.69 1.19
N THR A 68 19.38 -18.60 0.45
CA THR A 68 18.71 -18.55 -0.86
C THR A 68 19.64 -18.76 -2.06
N PHE A 69 20.94 -19.01 -1.83
CA PHE A 69 21.88 -19.38 -2.90
C PHE A 69 21.72 -20.86 -3.27
N ASP A 70 20.65 -21.17 -3.96
CA ASP A 70 20.54 -22.47 -4.64
C ASP A 70 21.26 -22.40 -6.01
N LYS A 71 21.95 -23.48 -6.41
CA LYS A 71 22.65 -23.53 -7.71
C LYS A 71 21.70 -23.29 -8.89
N LYS A 72 20.44 -23.72 -8.80
CA LYS A 72 19.44 -23.46 -9.82
C LYS A 72 19.10 -21.97 -9.94
N ALA A 73 19.02 -21.25 -8.83
CA ALA A 73 18.83 -19.82 -8.85
C ALA A 73 20.00 -19.09 -9.53
N ALA A 74 21.24 -19.58 -9.36
CA ALA A 74 22.42 -18.98 -10.01
C ALA A 74 22.42 -19.19 -11.55
N GLU A 75 21.87 -20.29 -12.04
CA GLU A 75 21.74 -20.57 -13.49
C GLU A 75 20.58 -19.72 -14.10
N GLU A 76 19.49 -19.55 -13.38
CA GLU A 76 18.39 -18.65 -13.79
C GLU A 76 18.79 -17.17 -13.71
N MET A 77 19.72 -16.79 -12.82
CA MET A 77 20.30 -15.45 -12.69
C MET A 77 21.01 -14.98 -13.96
N ALA A 78 21.58 -15.89 -14.74
CA ALA A 78 22.25 -15.53 -15.99
C ALA A 78 21.28 -15.04 -17.09
N THR A 79 19.99 -15.32 -16.93
CA THR A 79 18.96 -15.02 -17.94
C THR A 79 17.94 -13.96 -17.52
N ARG A 80 17.84 -13.64 -16.22
CA ARG A 80 16.93 -12.60 -15.70
C ARG A 80 17.65 -11.62 -14.78
N PRO A 81 17.30 -10.31 -14.78
CA PRO A 81 17.82 -9.38 -13.79
C PRO A 81 17.37 -9.83 -12.39
N TRP A 82 18.32 -10.29 -11.59
CA TRP A 82 18.04 -10.77 -10.25
C TRP A 82 17.99 -9.62 -9.25
N VAL A 83 16.88 -9.53 -8.55
CA VAL A 83 16.73 -8.68 -7.37
C VAL A 83 16.54 -9.60 -6.17
N PRO A 84 17.43 -9.54 -5.17
CA PRO A 84 17.28 -10.37 -4.00
C PRO A 84 15.96 -10.03 -3.28
N GLU A 85 15.26 -11.07 -2.85
CA GLU A 85 14.06 -10.88 -2.02
C GLU A 85 14.45 -10.22 -0.69
N PRO A 86 13.69 -9.22 -0.23
CA PRO A 86 13.97 -8.59 1.04
C PRO A 86 13.77 -9.59 2.19
N SER A 87 14.71 -9.64 3.12
CA SER A 87 14.51 -10.42 4.34
C SER A 87 13.41 -9.78 5.22
N PRO A 88 12.79 -10.54 6.14
CA PRO A 88 11.81 -9.97 7.07
C PRO A 88 12.36 -8.78 7.88
N ALA A 89 13.65 -8.79 8.21
CA ALA A 89 14.30 -7.66 8.87
C ALA A 89 14.37 -6.43 7.97
N GLN A 90 14.65 -6.59 6.67
CA GLN A 90 14.61 -5.50 5.70
C GLN A 90 13.19 -4.98 5.50
N VAL A 91 12.18 -5.88 5.43
CA VAL A 91 10.77 -5.46 5.37
C VAL A 91 10.41 -4.62 6.59
N ARG A 92 10.77 -5.06 7.82
CA ARG A 92 10.56 -4.26 9.03
C ARG A 92 11.24 -2.91 8.95
N ALA A 93 12.51 -2.87 8.53
CA ALA A 93 13.26 -1.63 8.40
C ALA A 93 12.60 -0.66 7.40
N MET A 94 12.20 -1.15 6.22
CA MET A 94 11.50 -0.34 5.23
C MET A 94 10.14 0.18 5.74
N VAL A 95 9.34 -0.67 6.39
CA VAL A 95 8.04 -0.25 6.96
C VAL A 95 8.27 0.77 8.07
N THR A 96 9.29 0.59 8.91
CA THR A 96 9.63 1.57 9.95
C THR A 96 10.05 2.90 9.33
N GLU A 97 10.92 2.88 8.33
CA GLU A 97 11.44 4.08 7.67
C GLU A 97 10.34 4.85 6.91
N PHE A 98 9.51 4.15 6.12
CA PHE A 98 8.54 4.80 5.25
C PHE A 98 7.17 5.02 5.89
N CYS A 99 6.81 4.27 6.93
CA CYS A 99 5.49 4.34 7.54
C CYS A 99 5.53 4.82 8.99
N VAL A 100 6.31 4.16 9.87
CA VAL A 100 6.29 4.45 11.32
C VAL A 100 6.93 5.79 11.63
N LEU A 101 8.15 6.04 11.17
CA LEU A 101 8.90 7.26 11.52
C LEU A 101 8.21 8.55 11.03
N PRO A 102 7.76 8.66 9.76
CA PRO A 102 7.09 9.86 9.28
C PRO A 102 5.72 10.08 9.93
N LEU A 103 5.04 9.00 10.32
CA LEU A 103 3.75 9.08 10.98
C LEU A 103 3.91 9.43 12.48
N GLY A 104 4.92 8.87 13.13
CA GLY A 104 5.18 9.06 14.56
C GLY A 104 5.74 10.45 14.92
N SER A 105 6.53 11.08 14.06
CA SER A 105 7.20 12.35 14.35
C SER A 105 7.01 13.40 13.25
N GLN A 106 6.53 14.60 13.63
CA GLN A 106 6.40 15.74 12.72
C GLN A 106 7.75 16.17 12.17
N GLY A 107 8.79 16.25 13.01
CA GLY A 107 10.11 16.63 12.58
C GLY A 107 10.70 15.70 11.52
N VAL A 108 10.46 14.38 11.63
CA VAL A 108 10.86 13.42 10.59
C VAL A 108 10.03 13.63 9.33
N LYS A 109 8.72 13.87 9.46
CA LYS A 109 7.82 14.12 8.33
C LYS A 109 8.26 15.33 7.50
N ASP A 110 8.61 16.43 8.17
CA ASP A 110 8.96 17.70 7.54
C ASP A 110 10.35 17.67 6.87
N HIS A 111 11.30 16.91 7.43
CA HIS A 111 12.69 16.89 6.96
C HIS A 111 13.03 15.70 6.05
N ALA A 112 12.23 14.64 6.07
CA ALA A 112 12.49 13.45 5.29
C ALA A 112 11.74 13.45 3.95
N PRO A 113 12.45 13.58 2.81
CA PRO A 113 11.83 13.44 1.49
C PRO A 113 11.50 11.97 1.16
N LEU A 114 11.22 11.16 2.19
CA LEU A 114 11.04 9.70 2.09
C LEU A 114 9.90 9.31 1.16
N ASN A 115 8.89 10.16 1.04
CA ASN A 115 7.69 9.90 0.26
C ASN A 115 7.59 10.80 -0.98
N THR A 116 8.71 11.10 -1.60
CA THR A 116 8.74 11.85 -2.85
C THR A 116 8.62 10.91 -4.06
N TYR A 117 7.91 11.35 -5.08
CA TYR A 117 7.89 10.73 -6.39
C TYR A 117 8.49 11.65 -7.43
N ILE A 118 8.95 11.09 -8.54
CA ILE A 118 9.39 11.88 -9.69
C ILE A 118 8.16 12.20 -10.52
N ASN A 119 7.80 13.47 -10.58
CA ASN A 119 6.67 13.91 -11.38
C ASN A 119 6.98 13.85 -12.90
N LYS A 120 5.97 14.04 -13.75
CA LYS A 120 6.11 14.02 -15.22
C LYS A 120 7.13 15.04 -15.77
N LYS A 121 7.56 16.00 -14.95
CA LYS A 121 8.58 17.02 -15.29
C LYS A 121 9.98 16.65 -14.79
N GLY A 122 10.18 15.46 -14.24
CA GLY A 122 11.45 15.00 -13.70
C GLY A 122 11.80 15.54 -12.32
N ASN A 123 10.94 16.35 -11.69
CA ASN A 123 11.18 16.90 -10.37
C ASN A 123 10.68 15.97 -9.27
N ARG A 124 11.42 15.89 -8.15
CA ARG A 124 10.94 15.25 -6.94
C ARG A 124 9.85 16.09 -6.30
N ALA A 125 8.71 15.49 -6.02
CA ALA A 125 7.59 16.14 -5.36
C ALA A 125 7.03 15.23 -4.25
N PRO A 126 6.65 15.77 -3.08
CA PRO A 126 5.98 14.99 -2.05
C PRO A 126 4.57 14.61 -2.49
N LYS A 127 4.11 13.44 -2.07
CA LYS A 127 2.71 13.00 -2.25
C LYS A 127 1.89 13.28 -1.01
N ASN A 128 0.70 13.77 -1.22
CA ASN A 128 -0.27 13.99 -0.13
C ASN A 128 -0.71 12.66 0.46
N GLY A 129 -0.77 12.55 1.78
CA GLY A 129 -1.14 11.33 2.48
C GLY A 129 -0.11 10.20 2.37
N THR A 130 1.08 10.46 1.85
CA THR A 130 2.22 9.53 1.77
C THR A 130 1.82 8.08 1.43
N PRO A 131 1.21 7.82 0.26
CA PRO A 131 0.67 6.51 -0.05
C PRO A 131 1.76 5.45 -0.23
N VAL A 132 1.69 4.36 0.54
CA VAL A 132 2.60 3.20 0.50
C VAL A 132 1.80 1.93 0.22
N LEU A 133 2.32 1.04 -0.61
CA LEU A 133 1.73 -0.25 -0.93
C LEU A 133 2.58 -1.38 -0.34
N LEU A 134 1.94 -2.29 0.39
CA LEU A 134 2.50 -3.58 0.79
C LEU A 134 1.95 -4.65 -0.16
N CYS A 135 2.81 -5.27 -0.96
CA CYS A 135 2.41 -6.33 -1.88
C CYS A 135 3.10 -7.66 -1.52
N GLY A 136 2.50 -8.77 -1.90
CA GLY A 136 3.05 -10.11 -1.67
C GLY A 136 1.94 -11.14 -1.51
N SER A 137 2.29 -12.43 -1.48
CA SER A 137 1.35 -13.54 -1.40
C SER A 137 0.41 -13.46 -0.18
N PRO A 138 -0.76 -14.10 -0.23
CA PRO A 138 -1.67 -14.17 0.91
C PRO A 138 -0.98 -14.76 2.15
N GLY A 139 -1.23 -14.17 3.32
CA GLY A 139 -0.70 -14.68 4.59
C GLY A 139 0.76 -14.28 4.91
N THR A 140 1.41 -13.42 4.11
CA THR A 140 2.77 -12.91 4.39
C THR A 140 2.85 -11.85 5.50
N GLY A 141 1.74 -11.55 6.17
CA GLY A 141 1.72 -10.64 7.32
C GLY A 141 1.44 -9.18 6.99
N LYS A 142 1.04 -8.83 5.77
CA LYS A 142 0.73 -7.44 5.34
C LYS A 142 -0.27 -6.73 6.25
N LYS A 143 -1.41 -7.38 6.56
CA LYS A 143 -2.43 -6.82 7.48
C LYS A 143 -1.89 -6.63 8.89
N MET A 144 -1.07 -7.56 9.37
CA MET A 144 -0.39 -7.46 10.64
C MET A 144 0.53 -6.23 10.69
N LEU A 145 1.28 -5.96 9.62
CA LEU A 145 2.14 -4.77 9.51
C LEU A 145 1.32 -3.47 9.53
N VAL A 146 0.12 -3.44 8.94
CA VAL A 146 -0.79 -2.26 9.05
C VAL A 146 -1.15 -1.99 10.50
N HIS A 147 -1.57 -3.03 11.24
CA HIS A 147 -1.89 -2.91 12.66
C HIS A 147 -0.67 -2.55 13.50
N ALA A 148 0.52 -3.11 13.17
CA ALA A 148 1.77 -2.79 13.86
C ALA A 148 2.14 -1.31 13.68
N VAL A 149 2.05 -0.76 12.47
CA VAL A 149 2.27 0.67 12.20
C VAL A 149 1.32 1.53 13.02
N ALA A 150 0.03 1.20 13.01
CA ALA A 150 -0.97 1.96 13.75
C ALA A 150 -0.76 1.85 15.29
N HIS A 151 -0.41 0.67 15.79
CA HIS A 151 -0.15 0.43 17.21
C HIS A 151 1.09 1.18 17.71
N GLU A 152 2.23 1.10 17.00
CA GLU A 152 3.47 1.75 17.43
C GLU A 152 3.43 3.28 17.36
N THR A 153 2.62 3.82 16.42
CA THR A 153 2.45 5.27 16.29
C THR A 153 1.28 5.83 17.11
N GLY A 154 0.45 4.95 17.71
CA GLY A 154 -0.80 5.35 18.37
C GLY A 154 -1.82 5.95 17.40
N ALA A 155 -1.78 5.57 16.12
CA ALA A 155 -2.60 6.15 15.08
C ALA A 155 -4.03 5.62 15.07
N ASN A 156 -4.97 6.49 14.68
CA ASN A 156 -6.33 6.08 14.34
C ASN A 156 -6.35 5.29 13.04
N LEU A 157 -6.97 4.12 13.01
CA LEU A 157 -7.04 3.24 11.84
C LEU A 157 -8.38 3.40 11.11
N PHE A 158 -8.34 3.95 9.89
CA PHE A 158 -9.49 4.12 9.01
C PHE A 158 -9.46 3.03 7.93
N ASN A 159 -10.44 2.15 7.91
CA ASN A 159 -10.54 1.07 6.95
C ASN A 159 -11.47 1.45 5.79
N LEU A 160 -10.90 1.79 4.64
CA LEU A 160 -11.60 2.07 3.38
C LEU A 160 -11.58 0.89 2.41
N THR A 161 -11.33 -0.32 2.89
CA THR A 161 -11.34 -1.54 2.07
C THR A 161 -12.67 -1.69 1.35
N PRO A 162 -12.70 -2.12 0.07
CA PRO A 162 -13.93 -2.32 -0.68
C PRO A 162 -14.97 -3.19 0.03
N SER A 163 -14.55 -4.31 0.63
CA SER A 163 -15.43 -5.21 1.38
C SER A 163 -16.02 -4.56 2.64
N ASN A 164 -15.28 -3.70 3.33
CA ASN A 164 -15.79 -2.96 4.50
C ASN A 164 -16.74 -1.82 4.12
N THR A 165 -16.56 -1.24 2.95
CA THR A 165 -17.37 -0.09 2.48
C THR A 165 -18.54 -0.49 1.63
N GLU A 166 -18.66 -1.77 1.22
CA GLU A 166 -19.78 -2.28 0.43
C GLU A 166 -21.13 -2.05 1.14
N GLY A 167 -22.11 -1.55 0.40
CA GLY A 167 -23.44 -1.18 0.95
C GLY A 167 -23.48 0.09 1.80
N LYS A 168 -22.32 0.66 2.16
CA LYS A 168 -22.24 1.92 2.90
C LYS A 168 -22.08 3.09 1.93
N TYR A 169 -22.79 4.19 2.16
CA TYR A 169 -22.71 5.41 1.34
C TYR A 169 -22.89 5.17 -0.17
N PRO A 170 -24.08 4.70 -0.61
CA PRO A 170 -24.31 4.31 -2.00
C PRO A 170 -24.20 5.49 -2.98
N GLY A 171 -23.72 5.21 -4.19
CA GLY A 171 -23.68 6.12 -5.32
C GLY A 171 -22.84 7.37 -5.07
N LYS A 172 -23.46 8.55 -5.11
CA LYS A 172 -22.77 9.85 -4.94
C LYS A 172 -22.23 10.08 -3.53
N LYS A 173 -22.80 9.44 -2.51
CA LYS A 173 -22.36 9.55 -1.12
C LYS A 173 -20.98 8.92 -0.87
N ALA A 174 -20.46 8.11 -1.79
CA ALA A 174 -19.09 7.60 -1.69
C ALA A 174 -18.03 8.73 -1.63
N TYR A 175 -18.30 9.89 -2.27
CA TYR A 175 -17.45 11.07 -2.11
C TYR A 175 -17.45 11.58 -0.68
N ASP A 176 -18.66 11.69 -0.08
CA ASP A 176 -18.82 12.20 1.29
C ASP A 176 -18.12 11.29 2.30
N MET A 177 -18.17 9.96 2.09
CA MET A 177 -17.44 8.98 2.92
C MET A 177 -15.93 9.20 2.88
N VAL A 178 -15.33 9.23 1.69
CA VAL A 178 -13.89 9.42 1.52
C VAL A 178 -13.46 10.79 2.05
N HIS A 179 -14.22 11.84 1.73
CA HIS A 179 -13.95 13.19 2.20
C HIS A 179 -14.00 13.28 3.73
N THR A 180 -15.04 12.70 4.36
CA THR A 180 -15.20 12.68 5.81
C THR A 180 -14.06 11.92 6.49
N ALA A 181 -13.70 10.73 5.97
CA ALA A 181 -12.60 9.93 6.52
C ALA A 181 -11.26 10.69 6.49
N LEU A 182 -10.92 11.30 5.34
CA LEU A 182 -9.68 12.06 5.21
C LEU A 182 -9.70 13.37 6.01
N LYS A 183 -10.85 14.05 6.13
CA LYS A 183 -10.99 15.27 6.96
C LYS A 183 -10.79 14.96 8.44
N VAL A 184 -11.39 13.87 8.93
CA VAL A 184 -11.20 13.43 10.32
C VAL A 184 -9.78 12.95 10.56
N ALA A 185 -9.19 12.19 9.59
CA ALA A 185 -7.80 11.74 9.66
C ALA A 185 -6.80 12.92 9.75
N LYS A 186 -7.04 14.03 8.99
CA LYS A 186 -6.25 15.25 9.08
C LYS A 186 -6.39 15.94 10.44
N ALA A 187 -7.60 15.97 10.99
CA ALA A 187 -7.90 16.66 12.25
C ALA A 187 -7.38 15.91 13.49
N LEU A 188 -7.24 14.59 13.41
CA LEU A 188 -6.82 13.71 14.51
C LEU A 188 -5.53 12.92 14.19
N PRO A 189 -4.40 13.60 13.98
CA PRO A 189 -3.13 12.93 13.71
C PRO A 189 -2.56 12.27 15.00
N PRO A 190 -1.80 11.18 14.87
CA PRO A 190 -1.48 10.44 13.66
C PRO A 190 -2.65 9.55 13.19
N SER A 191 -2.75 9.33 11.87
CA SER A 191 -3.84 8.55 11.28
C SER A 191 -3.36 7.67 10.12
N VAL A 192 -3.84 6.43 10.08
CA VAL A 192 -3.61 5.48 8.99
C VAL A 192 -4.92 5.25 8.23
N VAL A 193 -4.92 5.47 6.93
CA VAL A 193 -6.02 5.15 6.03
C VAL A 193 -5.65 3.88 5.27
N TRP A 194 -6.28 2.78 5.64
CA TRP A 194 -5.98 1.46 5.11
C TRP A 194 -6.95 1.06 3.99
N ILE A 195 -6.39 0.50 2.91
CA ILE A 195 -7.12 -0.04 1.76
C ILE A 195 -6.58 -1.44 1.50
N ASP A 196 -7.30 -2.46 1.96
CA ASP A 196 -6.98 -3.85 1.64
C ASP A 196 -7.51 -4.21 0.24
N ASP A 197 -6.92 -5.23 -0.39
CA ASP A 197 -7.21 -5.63 -1.76
C ASP A 197 -7.17 -4.42 -2.71
N ALA A 198 -6.10 -3.61 -2.57
CA ALA A 198 -5.96 -2.33 -3.28
C ALA A 198 -6.01 -2.50 -4.80
N GLU A 199 -5.55 -3.64 -5.34
CA GLU A 199 -5.64 -3.98 -6.76
C GLU A 199 -7.07 -3.94 -7.28
N THR A 200 -8.06 -4.35 -6.49
CA THR A 200 -9.47 -4.36 -6.92
C THR A 200 -10.03 -2.96 -7.10
N VAL A 201 -9.47 -1.98 -6.37
CA VAL A 201 -9.84 -0.56 -6.48
C VAL A 201 -9.33 0.05 -7.77
N PHE A 202 -8.18 -0.40 -8.27
CA PHE A 202 -7.52 0.15 -9.47
C PHE A 202 -7.84 -0.63 -10.74
N ALA A 203 -8.23 -1.90 -10.64
CA ALA A 203 -8.56 -2.72 -11.80
C ALA A 203 -9.80 -2.19 -12.53
N SER A 204 -9.71 -2.01 -13.85
CA SER A 204 -10.80 -1.51 -14.70
C SER A 204 -11.81 -2.58 -15.12
N GLY A 205 -11.73 -3.80 -14.55
CA GLY A 205 -12.63 -4.90 -14.82
C GLY A 205 -14.03 -4.67 -14.22
N LYS A 206 -15.08 -4.73 -15.05
CA LYS A 206 -16.45 -4.90 -14.55
C LYS A 206 -16.56 -6.31 -13.96
N LYS A 207 -16.91 -6.45 -12.68
CA LYS A 207 -17.37 -7.75 -12.16
C LYS A 207 -18.60 -8.17 -12.99
N LYS A 208 -18.46 -9.20 -13.81
CA LYS A 208 -19.59 -9.84 -14.47
C LYS A 208 -20.40 -10.58 -13.39
N GLY A 209 -21.63 -10.12 -13.15
CA GLY A 209 -22.62 -10.95 -12.47
C GLY A 209 -22.73 -10.82 -10.95
N GLY A 210 -22.87 -9.59 -10.42
CA GLY A 210 -23.30 -9.39 -9.05
C GLY A 210 -23.89 -7.98 -8.88
N GLY A 211 -25.08 -7.87 -8.28
CA GLY A 211 -25.76 -6.61 -8.04
C GLY A 211 -25.10 -5.69 -7.01
N GLY A 212 -23.82 -5.91 -6.65
CA GLY A 212 -23.03 -5.11 -5.71
C GLY A 212 -22.40 -3.89 -6.34
N GLU A 213 -22.01 -2.94 -5.50
CA GLU A 213 -21.31 -1.73 -5.94
C GLU A 213 -19.91 -2.07 -6.45
N PRO A 214 -19.41 -1.39 -7.50
CA PRO A 214 -18.08 -1.68 -8.03
C PRO A 214 -16.98 -1.28 -7.00
N PRO A 215 -15.95 -2.13 -6.79
CA PRO A 215 -14.89 -1.87 -5.80
C PRO A 215 -14.09 -0.60 -6.12
N ASN A 216 -14.00 -0.21 -7.39
CA ASN A 216 -13.28 0.98 -7.84
C ASN A 216 -14.04 2.31 -7.63
N ARG A 217 -15.22 2.29 -6.99
CA ARG A 217 -16.04 3.50 -6.76
C ARG A 217 -15.32 4.57 -5.95
N ILE A 218 -14.46 4.16 -5.00
CA ILE A 218 -13.73 5.09 -4.13
C ILE A 218 -12.52 5.74 -4.81
N LEU A 219 -11.94 5.12 -5.84
CA LEU A 219 -10.70 5.57 -6.49
C LEU A 219 -10.78 7.01 -7.00
N LYS A 220 -11.85 7.33 -7.74
CA LYS A 220 -12.06 8.66 -8.29
C LYS A 220 -12.12 9.73 -7.19
N HIS A 221 -12.74 9.39 -6.07
CA HIS A 221 -12.94 10.31 -4.94
C HIS A 221 -11.66 10.44 -4.13
N LEU A 222 -10.93 9.34 -3.94
CA LEU A 222 -9.64 9.33 -3.28
C LEU A 222 -8.62 10.22 -4.03
N ILE A 223 -8.50 10.03 -5.35
CA ILE A 223 -7.64 10.89 -6.19
C ILE A 223 -8.09 12.35 -6.16
N ALA A 224 -9.41 12.60 -6.16
CA ALA A 224 -9.92 13.96 -6.12
C ALA A 224 -9.60 14.68 -4.80
N CYS A 225 -9.54 13.96 -3.68
CA CYS A 225 -9.19 14.51 -2.37
C CYS A 225 -7.67 14.68 -2.18
N LEU A 226 -6.87 13.74 -2.68
CA LEU A 226 -5.41 13.76 -2.51
C LEU A 226 -4.70 14.61 -3.56
N GLU A 227 -5.09 14.48 -4.84
CA GLU A 227 -4.45 15.14 -6.00
C GLU A 227 -5.51 15.81 -6.87
N PRO A 228 -6.18 16.87 -6.41
CA PRO A 228 -7.22 17.50 -7.20
C PRO A 228 -6.64 18.20 -8.42
N LYS A 229 -7.30 18.03 -9.57
CA LYS A 229 -6.93 18.76 -10.81
C LYS A 229 -7.14 20.26 -10.70
N LYS A 230 -8.02 20.70 -9.78
CA LYS A 230 -8.38 22.11 -9.53
C LYS A 230 -8.72 22.29 -8.07
N GLY A 231 -8.20 23.35 -7.45
CA GLY A 231 -8.38 23.63 -6.03
C GLY A 231 -7.24 23.09 -5.16
N ALA A 232 -7.34 23.30 -3.86
CA ALA A 232 -6.42 22.77 -2.87
C ALA A 232 -6.74 21.28 -2.58
N ALA A 233 -5.73 20.50 -2.34
CA ALA A 233 -5.89 19.13 -1.83
C ALA A 233 -6.48 19.17 -0.41
N LEU A 234 -7.18 18.11 -0.02
CA LEU A 234 -7.70 17.98 1.34
C LEU A 234 -6.57 17.70 2.33
N LEU A 235 -5.62 16.86 1.92
CA LEU A 235 -4.39 16.59 2.67
C LEU A 235 -3.21 17.35 2.05
N GLU A 236 -2.31 17.81 2.91
CA GLU A 236 -1.03 18.39 2.57
C GLU A 236 0.11 17.38 2.82
N PRO A 237 1.29 17.56 2.21
CA PRO A 237 2.42 16.64 2.44
C PRO A 237 2.87 16.59 3.90
N GLU A 238 2.65 17.65 4.64
CA GLU A 238 3.02 17.84 6.05
C GLU A 238 2.06 17.15 7.01
N ASP A 239 0.83 16.84 6.56
CA ASP A 239 -0.16 16.18 7.40
C ASP A 239 0.31 14.76 7.80
N ARG A 240 0.24 14.43 9.09
CA ARG A 240 0.59 13.10 9.63
C ARG A 240 -0.53 12.09 9.36
N VAL A 241 -0.80 11.90 8.09
CA VAL A 241 -1.75 10.90 7.56
C VAL A 241 -0.99 9.99 6.60
N LEU A 242 -1.12 8.69 6.77
CA LEU A 242 -0.54 7.65 5.93
C LEU A 242 -1.66 6.90 5.21
N VAL A 243 -1.62 6.85 3.87
CA VAL A 243 -2.48 5.95 3.09
C VAL A 243 -1.71 4.65 2.85
N LEU A 244 -2.17 3.56 3.43
CA LEU A 244 -1.51 2.27 3.36
C LEU A 244 -2.37 1.28 2.59
N GLY A 245 -1.90 0.88 1.40
CA GLY A 245 -2.52 -0.17 0.60
C GLY A 245 -1.92 -1.53 0.92
N THR A 246 -2.75 -2.57 0.91
CA THR A 246 -2.28 -3.96 0.93
C THR A 246 -2.82 -4.67 -0.31
N SER A 247 -1.99 -5.49 -0.96
CA SER A 247 -2.34 -6.22 -2.19
C SER A 247 -1.80 -7.64 -2.12
N ALA A 248 -2.68 -8.60 -2.40
CA ALA A 248 -2.32 -10.01 -2.49
C ALA A 248 -2.12 -10.47 -3.94
N GLU A 249 -2.82 -9.83 -4.88
CA GLU A 249 -2.83 -10.19 -6.30
C GLU A 249 -2.57 -8.96 -7.18
N PRO A 250 -1.42 -8.27 -7.01
CA PRO A 250 -1.13 -7.01 -7.71
C PRO A 250 -1.09 -7.18 -9.24
N TYR A 251 -0.87 -8.38 -9.74
CA TYR A 251 -0.88 -8.72 -11.17
C TYR A 251 -2.27 -8.56 -11.82
N LEU A 252 -3.36 -8.49 -11.06
CA LEU A 252 -4.69 -8.15 -11.59
C LEU A 252 -4.73 -6.76 -12.24
N CYS A 253 -3.81 -5.86 -11.89
CA CYS A 253 -3.61 -4.55 -12.49
C CYS A 253 -2.54 -4.58 -13.61
N GLU A 254 -2.44 -5.64 -14.39
CA GLU A 254 -1.39 -5.80 -15.41
C GLU A 254 -1.62 -4.96 -16.68
N LYS A 255 -2.88 -4.62 -17.00
CA LYS A 255 -3.17 -3.75 -18.15
C LYS A 255 -2.43 -2.42 -18.01
N ALA A 256 -1.72 -1.98 -19.04
CA ALA A 256 -0.84 -0.82 -19.00
C ALA A 256 -1.45 0.43 -18.35
N LYS A 257 -2.73 0.69 -18.56
CA LYS A 257 -3.45 1.81 -17.94
C LYS A 257 -3.66 1.62 -16.45
N ASP A 258 -4.08 0.43 -16.05
CA ASP A 258 -4.38 0.08 -14.64
C ASP A 258 -3.06 -0.02 -13.85
N PHE A 259 -2.04 -0.64 -14.43
CA PHE A 259 -0.69 -0.70 -13.89
C PHE A 259 -0.11 0.70 -13.63
N SER A 260 -0.16 1.58 -14.63
CA SER A 260 0.33 2.97 -14.50
C SER A 260 -0.47 3.78 -13.47
N ALA A 261 -1.78 3.53 -13.34
CA ALA A 261 -2.61 4.20 -12.34
C ALA A 261 -2.32 3.66 -10.93
N PHE A 262 -2.16 2.35 -10.79
CA PHE A 262 -1.88 1.67 -9.53
C PHE A 262 -0.50 2.03 -8.97
N THR A 263 0.55 1.81 -9.76
CA THR A 263 1.93 2.13 -9.35
C THR A 263 2.16 3.64 -9.24
N GLY A 264 1.51 4.43 -10.11
CA GLY A 264 1.59 5.90 -10.06
C GLY A 264 0.88 6.52 -8.85
N PHE A 265 -0.10 5.84 -8.24
CA PHE A 265 -0.78 6.32 -7.04
C PHE A 265 0.11 6.17 -5.81
N PHE A 266 0.78 5.03 -5.62
CA PHE A 266 1.64 4.80 -4.47
C PHE A 266 3.02 5.45 -4.65
N ALA A 267 3.53 6.08 -3.59
CA ALA A 267 4.87 6.67 -3.59
C ALA A 267 5.95 5.59 -3.44
N LYS A 268 5.63 4.51 -2.73
CA LYS A 268 6.51 3.36 -2.49
C LYS A 268 5.72 2.06 -2.60
N VAL A 269 6.38 1.05 -3.14
CA VAL A 269 5.89 -0.33 -3.19
C VAL A 269 6.88 -1.18 -2.40
N LEU A 270 6.40 -1.84 -1.36
CA LEU A 270 7.19 -2.70 -0.48
C LEU A 270 6.74 -4.14 -0.68
N TYR A 271 7.68 -4.99 -1.09
CA TYR A 271 7.41 -6.40 -1.29
C TYR A 271 7.60 -7.19 0.00
N CYS A 272 6.62 -8.02 0.34
CA CYS A 272 6.59 -8.92 1.49
C CYS A 272 6.63 -10.37 0.98
N PRO A 273 7.82 -10.99 0.83
CA PRO A 273 7.96 -12.33 0.30
C PRO A 273 7.46 -13.41 1.25
N LEU A 274 7.36 -14.63 0.75
CA LEU A 274 7.19 -15.82 1.58
C LEU A 274 8.42 -16.01 2.48
N PRO A 275 8.24 -16.59 3.69
CA PRO A 275 9.37 -16.85 4.58
C PRO A 275 10.28 -17.93 3.99
N ASN A 276 11.58 -17.61 3.82
CA ASN A 276 12.61 -18.56 3.44
C ASN A 276 12.88 -19.57 4.57
N TYR A 277 13.67 -20.63 4.30
CA TYR A 277 13.94 -21.68 5.28
C TYR A 277 14.39 -21.19 6.66
N PRO A 278 15.39 -20.29 6.79
CA PRO A 278 15.79 -19.76 8.09
C PRO A 278 14.68 -18.96 8.78
N SER A 279 13.94 -18.14 8.02
CA SER A 279 12.82 -17.39 8.57
C SER A 279 11.70 -18.31 9.04
N ARG A 280 11.43 -19.41 8.33
CA ARG A 280 10.46 -20.43 8.76
C ARG A 280 10.90 -21.10 10.06
N SER A 281 12.20 -21.45 10.19
CA SER A 281 12.73 -22.01 11.44
C SER A 281 12.53 -21.08 12.62
N MET A 282 12.87 -19.79 12.46
CA MET A 282 12.64 -18.78 13.49
C MET A 282 11.15 -18.59 13.79
N LEU A 283 10.31 -18.61 12.75
CA LEU A 283 8.85 -18.44 12.89
C LEU A 283 8.24 -19.60 13.66
N TRP A 284 8.60 -20.84 13.34
CA TRP A 284 8.14 -22.01 14.08
C TRP A 284 8.54 -21.93 15.55
N THR A 285 9.82 -21.61 15.84
CA THR A 285 10.29 -21.44 17.21
C THR A 285 9.47 -20.39 17.94
N ALA A 286 9.35 -19.18 17.38
CA ALA A 286 8.63 -18.08 18.02
C ALA A 286 7.12 -18.39 18.22
N MET A 287 6.49 -19.08 17.27
CA MET A 287 5.07 -19.42 17.40
C MET A 287 4.84 -20.53 18.42
N LEU A 288 5.73 -21.52 18.50
CA LEU A 288 5.64 -22.58 19.51
C LEU A 288 5.89 -22.04 20.92
N GLU A 289 6.90 -21.18 21.11
CA GLU A 289 7.15 -20.50 22.38
C GLU A 289 5.97 -19.62 22.81
N LYS A 290 5.42 -18.83 21.89
CA LYS A 290 4.23 -18.01 22.14
C LYS A 290 3.01 -18.86 22.51
N ALA A 291 2.91 -20.07 21.99
CA ALA A 291 1.87 -21.04 22.30
C ALA A 291 2.11 -21.81 23.61
N GLY A 292 3.23 -21.57 24.31
CA GLY A 292 3.54 -22.19 25.62
C GLY A 292 4.38 -23.45 25.55
N VAL A 293 4.98 -23.78 24.41
CA VAL A 293 5.97 -24.86 24.30
C VAL A 293 7.33 -24.32 24.73
N GLU A 294 7.76 -24.65 25.95
CA GLU A 294 9.08 -24.25 26.44
C GLU A 294 10.18 -24.99 25.68
N ARG A 295 11.11 -24.24 25.06
CA ARG A 295 12.29 -24.76 24.37
C ARG A 295 11.96 -25.84 23.33
N PRO A 296 11.34 -25.47 22.20
CA PRO A 296 11.11 -26.43 21.10
C PRO A 296 12.41 -27.12 20.69
N ASN A 297 12.34 -28.44 20.41
CA ASN A 297 13.52 -29.19 19.97
C ASN A 297 14.02 -28.64 18.61
N PRO A 298 15.28 -28.21 18.48
CA PRO A 298 15.82 -27.65 17.25
C PRO A 298 15.69 -28.58 16.03
N ASP A 299 15.85 -29.89 16.19
CA ASP A 299 15.73 -30.86 15.08
C ASP A 299 14.29 -30.98 14.57
N GLU A 300 13.32 -30.94 15.51
CA GLU A 300 11.89 -30.91 15.17
C GLU A 300 11.53 -29.62 14.44
N VAL A 301 12.04 -28.47 14.91
CA VAL A 301 11.83 -27.17 14.26
C VAL A 301 12.43 -27.14 12.87
N GLN A 302 13.64 -27.68 12.66
CA GLN A 302 14.25 -27.77 11.34
C GLN A 302 13.43 -28.66 10.40
N THR A 303 12.88 -29.75 10.91
CA THR A 303 11.99 -30.63 10.15
C THR A 303 10.72 -29.90 9.75
N LEU A 304 10.07 -29.16 10.68
CA LEU A 304 8.91 -28.32 10.38
C LEU A 304 9.25 -27.26 9.33
N ALA A 305 10.40 -26.60 9.44
CA ALA A 305 10.83 -25.60 8.49
C ALA A 305 11.06 -26.17 7.07
N ARG A 306 11.50 -27.42 6.95
CA ARG A 306 11.66 -28.11 5.65
C ARG A 306 10.31 -28.47 5.04
N ILE A 307 9.42 -29.12 5.79
CA ILE A 307 8.12 -29.56 5.26
C ILE A 307 7.14 -28.43 5.02
N SER A 308 7.37 -27.23 5.58
CA SER A 308 6.54 -26.05 5.39
C SER A 308 7.03 -25.12 4.26
N GLU A 309 7.73 -25.66 3.28
CA GLU A 309 8.09 -24.92 2.07
C GLU A 309 6.84 -24.43 1.34
N PHE A 310 6.87 -23.20 0.82
CA PHE A 310 5.72 -22.48 0.22
C PHE A 310 4.53 -22.20 1.14
N TYR A 311 4.61 -22.51 2.42
CA TYR A 311 3.58 -22.07 3.36
C TYR A 311 3.84 -20.64 3.83
N SER A 312 2.77 -19.86 3.86
CA SER A 312 2.85 -18.48 4.37
C SER A 312 3.00 -18.46 5.90
N ALA A 313 3.51 -17.34 6.43
CA ALA A 313 3.60 -17.14 7.87
C ALA A 313 2.22 -17.25 8.55
N GLY A 314 1.17 -16.76 7.88
CA GLY A 314 -0.20 -16.86 8.37
C GLY A 314 -0.70 -18.30 8.46
N SER A 315 -0.37 -19.15 7.46
CA SER A 315 -0.72 -20.58 7.50
C SER A 315 -0.03 -21.28 8.67
N ILE A 316 1.25 -21.00 8.89
CA ILE A 316 2.01 -21.53 10.03
C ILE A 316 1.37 -21.11 11.38
N CYS A 317 1.09 -19.82 11.56
CA CYS A 317 0.43 -19.31 12.76
C CYS A 317 -0.94 -19.95 12.99
N LYS A 318 -1.72 -20.15 11.93
CA LYS A 318 -3.04 -20.79 11.97
C LYS A 318 -2.95 -22.26 12.39
N VAL A 319 -1.95 -23.00 11.87
CA VAL A 319 -1.69 -24.40 12.25
C VAL A 319 -1.34 -24.49 13.74
N VAL A 320 -0.42 -23.67 14.21
CA VAL A 320 -0.02 -23.66 15.63
C VAL A 320 -1.22 -23.34 16.52
N SER A 321 -1.96 -22.28 16.24
CA SER A 321 -3.11 -21.85 17.06
C SER A 321 -4.25 -22.87 17.07
N LYS A 322 -4.49 -23.59 15.98
CA LYS A 322 -5.50 -24.67 15.90
C LYS A 322 -5.06 -25.90 16.70
N THR A 323 -3.78 -26.25 16.66
CA THR A 323 -3.25 -27.44 17.30
C THR A 323 -3.03 -27.22 18.80
N LEU A 324 -2.34 -26.13 19.15
CA LEU A 324 -2.03 -25.75 20.52
C LEU A 324 -3.12 -24.85 21.11
N SER A 325 -4.35 -25.34 21.16
CA SER A 325 -5.44 -24.66 21.87
C SER A 325 -5.15 -24.58 23.36
N THR A 326 -5.79 -23.64 24.09
CA THR A 326 -5.65 -23.48 25.57
C THR A 326 -5.71 -24.80 26.31
N ARG A 327 -6.70 -25.66 25.97
CA ARG A 327 -6.86 -26.99 26.56
C ARG A 327 -5.67 -27.93 26.27
N ARG A 328 -5.02 -27.82 25.10
CA ARG A 328 -3.82 -28.62 24.79
C ARG A 328 -2.60 -28.10 25.55
N VAL A 329 -2.45 -26.80 25.67
CA VAL A 329 -1.37 -26.14 26.43
C VAL A 329 -1.41 -26.57 27.92
N GLU A 330 -2.57 -26.57 28.57
CA GLU A 330 -2.74 -27.05 29.94
C GLU A 330 -2.29 -28.51 30.13
N ARG A 331 -2.29 -29.29 29.07
CA ARG A 331 -1.87 -30.71 29.10
C ARG A 331 -0.39 -30.93 28.78
N LEU A 332 0.38 -29.90 28.42
CA LEU A 332 1.80 -30.02 28.05
C LEU A 332 2.62 -30.64 29.17
N ALA A 333 2.33 -30.32 30.44
CA ALA A 333 3.00 -30.90 31.61
C ALA A 333 2.83 -32.43 31.73
N ARG A 334 1.67 -32.97 31.27
CA ARG A 334 1.37 -34.40 31.34
C ARG A 334 1.74 -35.14 30.05
N LYS A 335 1.56 -34.50 28.89
CA LYS A 335 1.88 -35.03 27.58
C LYS A 335 2.75 -34.00 26.86
N PRO A 336 4.07 -34.21 26.75
CA PRO A 336 4.97 -33.30 26.05
C PRO A 336 4.50 -33.04 24.60
N PHE A 337 4.92 -31.91 24.06
CA PHE A 337 4.67 -31.59 22.66
C PHE A 337 5.40 -32.56 21.76
N SER A 338 4.79 -32.90 20.62
CA SER A 338 5.40 -33.68 19.55
C SER A 338 5.06 -33.06 18.21
N ILE A 339 6.04 -32.98 17.31
CA ILE A 339 5.92 -32.49 15.95
C ILE A 339 4.77 -33.16 15.17
N ASN A 340 4.49 -34.45 15.43
CA ASN A 340 3.45 -35.21 14.74
C ASN A 340 2.05 -34.59 14.92
N GLU A 341 1.83 -33.79 15.96
CA GLU A 341 0.57 -33.10 16.19
C GLU A 341 0.34 -31.97 15.18
N LEU A 342 1.41 -31.42 14.57
CA LEU A 342 1.33 -30.33 13.59
C LEU A 342 1.27 -30.80 12.14
N ILE A 343 1.84 -31.99 11.84
CA ILE A 343 1.96 -32.48 10.44
C ILE A 343 0.58 -32.62 9.78
N GLY A 344 -0.38 -33.24 10.49
CA GLY A 344 -1.73 -33.44 9.95
C GLY A 344 -2.50 -32.14 9.70
N PRO A 345 -2.52 -31.20 10.63
CA PRO A 345 -3.09 -29.86 10.41
C PRO A 345 -2.37 -29.07 9.33
N LEU A 346 -1.03 -29.16 9.22
CA LEU A 346 -0.25 -28.47 8.19
C LEU A 346 -0.62 -29.01 6.80
N ALA A 347 -0.74 -30.31 6.64
CA ALA A 347 -1.13 -30.93 5.36
C ALA A 347 -2.55 -30.55 4.88
N LYS A 348 -3.39 -30.01 5.76
CA LYS A 348 -4.74 -29.52 5.41
C LYS A 348 -4.77 -28.04 4.98
N GLU A 349 -3.72 -27.30 5.26
CA GLU A 349 -3.62 -25.91 4.79
C GLU A 349 -3.03 -25.91 3.38
N GLU A 350 -3.52 -25.05 2.52
CA GLU A 350 -3.04 -24.92 1.15
C GLU A 350 -1.72 -24.12 1.13
N PRO A 351 -0.66 -24.65 0.47
CA PRO A 351 0.56 -23.88 0.22
C PRO A 351 0.28 -22.80 -0.84
N VAL A 352 1.12 -21.78 -0.87
CA VAL A 352 1.12 -20.80 -1.97
C VAL A 352 1.76 -21.46 -3.18
N TYR A 353 1.08 -21.45 -4.32
CA TYR A 353 1.62 -22.04 -5.54
C TYR A 353 2.78 -21.20 -6.09
N ALA A 354 3.83 -21.85 -6.53
CA ALA A 354 5.02 -21.19 -7.08
C ALA A 354 4.70 -20.28 -8.27
N THR A 355 3.70 -20.62 -9.06
CA THR A 355 3.22 -19.76 -10.18
C THR A 355 2.68 -18.43 -9.72
N ILE A 356 1.91 -18.39 -8.64
CA ILE A 356 1.36 -17.16 -8.06
C ILE A 356 2.50 -16.28 -7.51
N GLU A 357 3.44 -16.89 -6.81
CA GLU A 357 4.60 -16.17 -6.28
C GLU A 357 5.43 -15.56 -7.41
N GLN A 358 5.66 -16.31 -8.49
CA GLN A 358 6.35 -15.81 -9.69
C GLN A 358 5.62 -14.63 -10.35
N GLU A 359 4.29 -14.71 -10.50
CA GLU A 359 3.50 -13.60 -11.06
C GLU A 359 3.63 -12.32 -10.21
N ILE A 360 3.66 -12.44 -8.89
CA ILE A 360 3.86 -11.31 -7.97
C ILE A 360 5.27 -10.75 -8.10
N GLN A 361 6.29 -11.62 -8.17
CA GLN A 361 7.69 -11.22 -8.35
C GLN A 361 7.89 -10.51 -9.70
N ASP A 362 7.35 -11.06 -10.78
CA ASP A 362 7.42 -10.45 -12.12
C ASP A 362 6.72 -9.09 -12.14
N TRP A 363 5.57 -8.97 -11.47
CA TRP A 363 4.89 -7.69 -11.32
C TRP A 363 5.76 -6.70 -10.52
N HIS A 364 6.37 -7.13 -9.43
CA HIS A 364 7.27 -6.30 -8.63
C HIS A 364 8.50 -5.84 -9.41
N LEU A 365 9.13 -6.73 -10.18
CA LEU A 365 10.25 -6.40 -11.06
C LEU A 365 9.86 -5.35 -12.12
N LYS A 366 8.65 -5.45 -12.70
CA LYS A 366 8.10 -4.43 -13.59
C LYS A 366 7.98 -3.06 -12.89
N THR A 367 7.62 -3.01 -11.61
CA THR A 367 7.55 -1.74 -10.86
C THR A 367 8.90 -1.08 -10.64
N LEU A 368 9.96 -1.88 -10.59
CA LEU A 368 11.35 -1.40 -10.46
C LEU A 368 11.99 -1.04 -11.80
N ASN A 369 11.28 -1.16 -12.92
CA ASN A 369 11.79 -1.05 -14.29
C ASN A 369 12.94 -2.04 -14.61
N LEU A 370 12.97 -3.18 -13.91
CA LEU A 370 13.95 -4.22 -14.08
C LEU A 370 13.41 -5.45 -14.83
N GLY A 371 12.12 -5.46 -15.18
CA GLY A 371 11.48 -6.50 -15.98
C GLY A 371 12.00 -6.42 -17.42
N GLY A 372 12.77 -7.42 -17.83
CA GLY A 372 13.37 -7.49 -19.17
C GLY A 372 12.34 -7.56 -20.28
N GLY A 373 12.52 -6.68 -21.26
CA GLY A 373 12.16 -6.80 -22.65
C GLY A 373 10.81 -7.39 -23.04
N GLY A 374 9.80 -6.55 -23.05
CA GLY A 374 8.60 -6.74 -23.83
C GLY A 374 8.23 -5.38 -24.43
N ASP A 375 8.54 -5.21 -25.68
CA ASP A 375 8.07 -4.15 -26.60
C ASP A 375 7.78 -2.78 -26.02
N GLY A 376 8.84 -2.06 -25.74
CA GLY A 376 8.79 -0.62 -25.56
C GLY A 376 8.72 0.08 -26.93
N ASP A 377 7.61 0.02 -27.65
CA ASP A 377 7.31 0.97 -28.71
C ASP A 377 6.94 2.33 -28.08
N GLY A 378 7.98 3.01 -27.61
CA GLY A 378 7.97 4.41 -27.19
C GLY A 378 8.38 5.32 -28.33
N GLY A 379 7.75 5.19 -29.49
CA GLY A 379 7.94 6.07 -30.62
C GLY A 379 7.52 7.50 -30.31
N GLY A 380 8.41 8.26 -29.69
CA GLY A 380 8.38 9.72 -29.67
C GLY A 380 8.76 10.29 -31.05
N GLY A 381 8.04 9.91 -32.10
CA GLY A 381 8.16 10.48 -33.45
C GLY A 381 7.46 11.81 -33.52
N GLY A 382 8.20 12.90 -33.32
CA GLY A 382 7.77 14.23 -33.69
C GLY A 382 7.50 14.31 -35.20
N LYS A 383 6.24 14.14 -35.58
CA LYS A 383 5.80 14.47 -36.96
C LYS A 383 5.87 15.97 -37.15
N LYS A 384 6.96 16.45 -37.79
CA LYS A 384 7.01 17.72 -38.49
C LYS A 384 5.93 17.68 -39.56
N LYS A 385 4.93 18.56 -39.42
CA LYS A 385 4.00 18.88 -40.51
C LYS A 385 4.73 19.77 -41.55
N GLU A 386 5.21 19.19 -42.62
CA GLU A 386 5.54 19.95 -43.82
C GLU A 386 4.25 20.41 -44.50
N GLY A 387 4.17 21.72 -44.67
CA GLY A 387 3.06 22.38 -45.33
C GLY A 387 3.11 22.18 -46.82
N GLY A 388 2.30 21.28 -47.35
CA GLY A 388 2.06 21.14 -48.77
C GLY A 388 0.96 22.09 -49.26
N LYS A 389 1.32 23.23 -49.83
CA LYS A 389 0.44 24.08 -50.68
C LYS A 389 -0.01 23.28 -51.88
N LYS A 390 -1.29 22.97 -52.02
CA LYS A 390 -1.91 22.59 -53.28
C LYS A 390 -2.65 23.79 -53.86
N LYS A 391 -2.10 24.29 -55.01
CA LYS A 391 -2.72 25.26 -55.91
C LYS A 391 -3.96 24.66 -56.55
N GLY A 392 -4.98 25.47 -56.67
CA GLY A 392 -6.17 25.16 -57.44
C GLY A 392 -5.93 25.10 -58.95
N GLY A 393 -6.61 24.19 -59.60
CA GLY A 393 -6.76 24.08 -61.01
C GLY A 393 -8.23 23.95 -61.36
N LYS A 394 -8.86 25.05 -61.80
CA LYS A 394 -10.13 25.04 -62.53
C LYS A 394 -9.92 24.35 -63.85
N LYS A 395 -10.78 23.41 -64.22
CA LYS A 395 -11.13 23.17 -65.66
C LYS A 395 -12.61 22.88 -65.81
N LYS A 396 -13.20 23.70 -66.66
CA LYS A 396 -14.50 23.52 -67.25
C LYS A 396 -14.51 22.30 -68.20
N LYS A 397 -15.50 21.51 -68.17
CA LYS A 397 -16.51 21.25 -69.22
C LYS A 397 -17.53 20.30 -68.65
#